data_912f9f8e1c5174352922e05fac8231b9
#
_entry.id   912f9f8e1c5174352922e05fac8231b9
#
_cell.length_a   1.000
_cell.length_b   1.000
_cell.length_c   1.000
_cell.angle_alpha   90.00
_cell.angle_beta   90.00
_cell.angle_gamma   90.00
#
_symmetry.space_group_name_H-M   'P 1'
#
loop_
_entity.id
_entity.type
_entity.pdbx_description
1 polymer ?
#
loop_
_entity_poly.entity_id
_entity_poly.type
_entity_poly.pdbx_seq_one_letter_code
_entity_poly.pdbx_strand_id
1 'polypeptide(L)'
;MLGLIKQSVVIDIELNKMKRILSIQDISCVGQCSTTVALPLVSACGIECSILPSSILSNHTGGFKSWTFKDLTDQLSEIEKKWNELSIKFDAFYTGYVAEAHIKPILSIMRTTANEGAVRIVDPAMADHGVLYAGFADDFPAKMRELVSGADYVLPNLTEAALLVGEKPDMNADEKKVLLLIEKLHALDVKNVILTGVSFDNESLGCAVSDGSKVTYDFNKRLSRLSHGTGDVFASVFTGALLRGKTAIEATSLAADIVCQAILETQEDHWYGVSFEKVIPQLCRAFNV
;
A
#
# COMPACT_ATOMS: atom_id res chain seq x y z
N MET A 1 -25.46 -16.65 35.97
CA MET A 1 -25.74 -16.90 34.52
C MET A 1 -25.84 -15.62 33.67
N LEU A 2 -26.53 -14.56 34.11
CA LEU A 2 -26.64 -13.29 33.36
C LEU A 2 -25.31 -12.50 33.19
N GLY A 3 -24.35 -12.66 34.10
CA GLY A 3 -23.06 -11.96 34.02
C GLY A 3 -22.10 -12.52 32.94
N LEU A 4 -22.11 -13.83 32.73
CA LEU A 4 -21.28 -14.51 31.73
C LEU A 4 -21.80 -14.26 30.30
N ILE A 5 -23.12 -14.15 30.13
CA ILE A 5 -23.73 -13.85 28.81
C ILE A 5 -23.44 -12.41 28.39
N LYS A 6 -23.41 -11.44 29.32
CA LYS A 6 -23.06 -10.06 29.01
C LYS A 6 -21.58 -9.92 28.59
N GLN A 7 -20.67 -10.66 29.25
CA GLN A 7 -19.25 -10.59 28.89
C GLN A 7 -18.96 -11.22 27.51
N SER A 8 -19.57 -12.37 27.20
CA SER A 8 -19.39 -13.00 25.88
C SER A 8 -20.00 -12.15 24.72
N VAL A 9 -21.16 -11.56 24.93
CA VAL A 9 -21.78 -10.66 23.93
C VAL A 9 -20.97 -9.38 23.73
N VAL A 10 -20.37 -8.81 24.76
CA VAL A 10 -19.52 -7.62 24.66
C VAL A 10 -18.21 -7.96 23.93
N ILE A 11 -17.61 -9.11 24.24
CA ILE A 11 -16.39 -9.59 23.56
C ILE A 11 -16.69 -9.88 22.07
N ASP A 12 -17.83 -10.51 21.75
CA ASP A 12 -18.25 -10.77 20.37
C ASP A 12 -18.53 -9.46 19.59
N ILE A 13 -19.05 -8.43 20.24
CA ILE A 13 -19.29 -7.13 19.63
C ILE A 13 -17.96 -6.40 19.38
N GLU A 14 -17.00 -6.48 20.30
CA GLU A 14 -15.67 -5.88 20.09
C GLU A 14 -14.86 -6.63 19.01
N LEU A 15 -14.96 -7.95 18.94
CA LEU A 15 -14.33 -8.78 17.90
C LEU A 15 -14.94 -8.56 16.50
N ASN A 16 -16.21 -8.11 16.42
CA ASN A 16 -16.93 -7.85 15.18
C ASN A 16 -16.99 -6.38 14.77
N LYS A 17 -16.31 -5.47 15.50
CA LYS A 17 -16.26 -4.06 15.09
C LYS A 17 -15.50 -3.95 13.76
N MET A 18 -16.20 -3.45 12.72
CA MET A 18 -15.59 -3.17 11.43
C MET A 18 -14.43 -2.19 11.63
N LYS A 19 -13.23 -2.59 11.19
CA LYS A 19 -12.06 -1.71 11.21
C LYS A 19 -12.24 -0.59 10.20
N ARG A 20 -11.78 0.61 10.56
CA ARG A 20 -11.74 1.78 9.70
C ARG A 20 -10.30 2.13 9.35
N ILE A 21 -9.99 2.17 8.06
CA ILE A 21 -8.69 2.62 7.55
C ILE A 21 -8.79 3.99 6.91
N LEU A 22 -7.71 4.77 7.00
CA LEU A 22 -7.51 5.96 6.19
C LEU A 22 -6.53 5.65 5.05
N SER A 23 -7.03 5.65 3.82
CA SER A 23 -6.20 5.61 2.61
C SER A 23 -5.78 7.03 2.23
N ILE A 24 -4.46 7.26 2.11
CA ILE A 24 -3.85 8.59 1.93
C ILE A 24 -3.02 8.56 0.65
N GLN A 25 -3.57 9.08 -0.45
CA GLN A 25 -2.93 9.09 -1.77
C GLN A 25 -3.69 10.02 -2.72
N ASP A 26 -3.22 10.21 -3.95
CA ASP A 26 -3.90 11.02 -4.93
C ASP A 26 -5.22 10.40 -5.41
N ILE A 27 -6.04 11.23 -6.05
CA ILE A 27 -7.14 10.80 -6.90
C ILE A 27 -6.74 11.02 -8.36
N SER A 28 -6.39 9.96 -9.04
CA SER A 28 -6.28 9.94 -10.51
C SER A 28 -7.65 9.62 -11.10
N CYS A 29 -8.30 10.62 -11.73
CA CYS A 29 -9.69 10.50 -12.21
C CYS A 29 -9.86 9.41 -13.29
N VAL A 30 -8.84 9.20 -14.10
CA VAL A 30 -8.77 8.12 -15.10
C VAL A 30 -7.48 7.34 -14.94
N GLY A 31 -7.58 6.03 -14.96
CA GLY A 31 -6.49 5.08 -14.75
C GLY A 31 -6.73 4.23 -13.51
N GLN A 32 -6.08 3.06 -13.49
CA GLN A 32 -6.26 2.06 -12.45
C GLN A 32 -5.12 2.17 -11.44
N CYS A 33 -5.12 3.22 -10.61
CA CYS A 33 -4.08 3.47 -9.60
C CYS A 33 -4.61 4.31 -8.42
N SER A 34 -3.83 4.36 -7.36
CA SER A 34 -4.04 5.19 -6.16
C SER A 34 -5.42 5.00 -5.52
N THR A 35 -6.10 6.07 -5.10
CA THR A 35 -7.38 6.02 -4.38
C THR A 35 -8.48 5.26 -5.15
N THR A 36 -8.49 5.34 -6.49
CA THR A 36 -9.51 4.66 -7.32
C THR A 36 -9.36 3.13 -7.30
N VAL A 37 -8.21 2.61 -6.93
CA VAL A 37 -7.92 1.18 -6.68
C VAL A 37 -8.07 0.85 -5.20
N ALA A 38 -7.49 1.66 -4.32
CA ALA A 38 -7.46 1.38 -2.88
C ALA A 38 -8.86 1.33 -2.26
N LEU A 39 -9.71 2.30 -2.55
CA LEU A 39 -11.05 2.36 -1.99
C LEU A 39 -11.89 1.10 -2.30
N PRO A 40 -12.08 0.68 -3.57
CA PRO A 40 -12.88 -0.51 -3.85
C PRO A 40 -12.26 -1.81 -3.34
N LEU A 41 -10.93 -2.00 -3.45
CA LEU A 41 -10.30 -3.27 -3.05
C LEU A 41 -10.24 -3.44 -1.53
N VAL A 42 -9.95 -2.39 -0.77
CA VAL A 42 -10.00 -2.44 0.70
C VAL A 42 -11.44 -2.67 1.17
N SER A 43 -12.42 -1.99 0.54
CA SER A 43 -13.85 -2.20 0.86
C SER A 43 -14.30 -3.63 0.52
N ALA A 44 -13.81 -4.22 -0.57
CA ALA A 44 -14.09 -5.61 -0.94
C ALA A 44 -13.53 -6.64 0.06
N CYS A 45 -12.53 -6.25 0.86
CA CYS A 45 -12.07 -7.05 2.00
C CYS A 45 -12.98 -6.92 3.25
N GLY A 46 -14.03 -6.09 3.22
CA GLY A 46 -14.92 -5.85 4.36
C GLY A 46 -14.35 -4.88 5.39
N ILE A 47 -13.56 -3.90 4.95
CA ILE A 47 -12.98 -2.84 5.78
C ILE A 47 -13.60 -1.49 5.40
N GLU A 48 -13.98 -0.67 6.38
CA GLU A 48 -14.43 0.71 6.11
C GLU A 48 -13.24 1.55 5.64
N CYS A 49 -13.21 1.91 4.35
CA CYS A 49 -12.13 2.70 3.76
C CYS A 49 -12.52 4.17 3.67
N SER A 50 -11.95 4.99 4.53
CA SER A 50 -11.98 6.46 4.41
C SER A 50 -10.82 6.92 3.54
N ILE A 51 -10.97 8.05 2.85
CA ILE A 51 -9.94 8.60 1.97
C ILE A 51 -9.46 9.97 2.43
N LEU A 52 -8.18 10.24 2.26
CA LEU A 52 -7.56 11.56 2.37
C LEU A 52 -6.81 11.84 1.07
N PRO A 53 -7.42 12.55 0.11
CA PRO A 53 -6.75 12.83 -1.14
C PRO A 53 -5.64 13.86 -0.94
N SER A 54 -4.42 13.51 -1.36
CA SER A 54 -3.26 14.42 -1.36
C SER A 54 -3.27 15.38 -2.55
N SER A 55 -3.79 14.92 -3.67
CA SER A 55 -3.93 15.69 -4.92
C SER A 55 -5.03 15.10 -5.81
N ILE A 56 -5.43 15.86 -6.83
CA ILE A 56 -6.35 15.39 -7.88
C ILE A 56 -5.65 15.54 -9.22
N LEU A 57 -5.63 14.46 -10.00
CA LEU A 57 -5.11 14.40 -11.36
C LEU A 57 -6.25 14.05 -12.32
N SER A 58 -6.21 14.61 -13.55
CA SER A 58 -7.16 14.21 -14.61
C SER A 58 -7.01 12.72 -14.97
N ASN A 59 -5.80 12.21 -14.90
CA ASN A 59 -5.41 10.82 -15.14
C ASN A 59 -4.06 10.57 -14.46
N HIS A 60 -3.72 9.30 -14.24
CA HIS A 60 -2.40 8.99 -13.68
C HIS A 60 -1.26 9.33 -14.65
N THR A 61 -0.03 9.34 -14.15
CA THR A 61 1.14 9.81 -14.91
C THR A 61 1.76 8.73 -15.80
N GLY A 62 1.52 7.44 -15.51
CA GLY A 62 2.10 6.31 -16.25
C GLY A 62 1.41 6.09 -17.60
N GLY A 63 2.17 6.14 -18.70
CA GLY A 63 1.66 5.88 -20.04
C GLY A 63 0.88 7.03 -20.70
N PHE A 64 0.36 7.98 -19.95
CA PHE A 64 -0.30 9.18 -20.48
C PHE A 64 0.70 10.26 -20.85
N LYS A 65 0.44 11.00 -21.93
CA LYS A 65 1.34 12.07 -22.43
C LYS A 65 1.28 13.36 -21.58
N SER A 66 0.14 13.61 -20.93
CA SER A 66 -0.08 14.81 -20.11
C SER A 66 -1.23 14.60 -19.14
N TRP A 67 -1.25 15.38 -18.10
CA TRP A 67 -2.30 15.37 -17.06
C TRP A 67 -2.45 16.77 -16.46
N THR A 68 -3.61 17.04 -15.86
CA THR A 68 -3.76 18.19 -14.96
C THR A 68 -3.43 17.75 -13.52
N PHE A 69 -2.95 18.67 -12.70
CA PHE A 69 -2.59 18.40 -11.31
C PHE A 69 -3.10 19.50 -10.41
N LYS A 70 -3.84 19.13 -9.37
CA LYS A 70 -4.24 20.04 -8.30
C LYS A 70 -3.72 19.48 -6.97
N ASP A 71 -2.77 20.18 -6.38
CA ASP A 71 -2.28 19.92 -5.03
C ASP A 71 -3.35 20.27 -4.00
N LEU A 72 -3.47 19.43 -2.94
CA LEU A 72 -4.42 19.62 -1.85
C LEU A 72 -3.74 19.80 -0.48
N THR A 73 -2.45 20.15 -0.44
CA THR A 73 -1.68 20.37 0.79
C THR A 73 -2.38 21.34 1.75
N ASP A 74 -2.98 22.40 1.23
CA ASP A 74 -3.71 23.41 2.00
C ASP A 74 -4.95 22.84 2.71
N GLN A 75 -5.54 21.78 2.16
CA GLN A 75 -6.72 21.12 2.75
C GLN A 75 -6.37 20.15 3.88
N LEU A 76 -5.17 19.57 3.89
CA LEU A 76 -4.80 18.54 4.85
C LEU A 76 -4.91 19.03 6.30
N SER A 77 -4.42 20.24 6.59
CA SER A 77 -4.50 20.82 7.93
C SER A 77 -5.93 21.18 8.35
N GLU A 78 -6.75 21.63 7.42
CA GLU A 78 -8.17 21.97 7.68
C GLU A 78 -8.98 20.68 7.95
N ILE A 79 -8.70 19.60 7.20
CA ILE A 79 -9.30 18.28 7.42
C ILE A 79 -8.87 17.73 8.77
N GLU A 80 -7.57 17.78 9.12
CA GLU A 80 -7.05 17.35 10.42
C GLU A 80 -7.78 18.06 11.57
N LYS A 81 -7.86 19.38 11.49
CA LYS A 81 -8.56 20.20 12.49
C LYS A 81 -10.00 19.73 12.66
N LYS A 82 -10.72 19.57 11.56
CA LYS A 82 -12.13 19.15 11.58
C LYS A 82 -12.30 17.74 12.14
N TRP A 83 -11.42 16.81 11.79
CA TRP A 83 -11.48 15.44 12.31
C TRP A 83 -11.17 15.38 13.81
N ASN A 84 -10.24 16.20 14.30
CA ASN A 84 -9.97 16.30 15.74
C ASN A 84 -11.15 16.90 16.50
N GLU A 85 -11.82 17.94 15.98
CA GLU A 85 -13.05 18.49 16.57
C GLU A 85 -14.17 17.44 16.66
N LEU A 86 -14.27 16.56 15.68
CA LEU A 86 -15.26 15.48 15.60
C LEU A 86 -14.83 14.18 16.27
N SER A 87 -13.62 14.14 16.86
CA SER A 87 -13.02 12.92 17.46
C SER A 87 -12.97 11.73 16.52
N ILE A 88 -12.76 11.97 15.21
CA ILE A 88 -12.64 10.91 14.19
C ILE A 88 -11.29 10.21 14.38
N LYS A 89 -11.32 8.86 14.39
CA LYS A 89 -10.17 8.00 14.61
C LYS A 89 -10.16 6.84 13.62
N PHE A 90 -8.95 6.31 13.37
CA PHE A 90 -8.69 5.22 12.43
C PHE A 90 -7.91 4.09 13.08
N ASP A 91 -8.19 2.86 12.67
CA ASP A 91 -7.51 1.65 13.14
C ASP A 91 -6.26 1.33 12.31
N ALA A 92 -6.17 1.94 11.11
CA ALA A 92 -5.00 1.83 10.25
C ALA A 92 -4.87 3.01 9.29
N PHE A 93 -3.65 3.18 8.78
CA PHE A 93 -3.29 4.16 7.76
C PHE A 93 -2.57 3.44 6.63
N TYR A 94 -2.98 3.71 5.40
CA TYR A 94 -2.32 3.22 4.19
C TYR A 94 -1.98 4.39 3.28
N THR A 95 -0.69 4.59 2.99
CA THR A 95 -0.23 5.62 2.07
C THR A 95 0.22 5.01 0.76
N GLY A 96 -0.07 5.69 -0.34
CA GLY A 96 0.50 5.44 -1.66
C GLY A 96 1.22 6.68 -2.17
N TYR A 97 0.92 7.12 -3.41
CA TYR A 97 1.57 8.29 -4.00
C TYR A 97 1.28 9.58 -3.21
N VAL A 98 2.36 10.21 -2.72
CA VAL A 98 2.34 11.49 -2.00
C VAL A 98 3.54 12.35 -2.41
N ALA A 99 3.39 13.67 -2.46
CA ALA A 99 4.48 14.61 -2.71
C ALA A 99 5.17 15.02 -1.38
N GLU A 100 6.35 15.64 -1.47
CA GLU A 100 7.12 16.10 -0.30
C GLU A 100 6.30 16.98 0.65
N ALA A 101 5.54 17.93 0.11
CA ALA A 101 4.74 18.85 0.89
C ALA A 101 3.66 18.16 1.76
N HIS A 102 3.25 16.95 1.36
CA HIS A 102 2.22 16.18 2.07
C HIS A 102 2.77 15.42 3.29
N ILE A 103 4.07 15.08 3.34
CA ILE A 103 4.63 14.14 4.33
C ILE A 103 4.40 14.61 5.77
N LYS A 104 4.76 15.85 6.09
CA LYS A 104 4.59 16.38 7.45
C LYS A 104 3.12 16.51 7.88
N PRO A 105 2.21 17.07 7.07
CA PRO A 105 0.77 17.03 7.36
C PRO A 105 0.22 15.62 7.56
N ILE A 106 0.59 14.66 6.71
CA ILE A 106 0.16 13.26 6.83
C ILE A 106 0.62 12.65 8.16
N LEU A 107 1.89 12.83 8.54
CA LEU A 107 2.42 12.35 9.82
C LEU A 107 1.68 12.98 11.02
N SER A 108 1.28 14.25 10.92
CA SER A 108 0.45 14.91 11.94
C SER A 108 -0.93 14.27 12.04
N ILE A 109 -1.62 14.08 10.91
CA ILE A 109 -2.93 13.43 10.83
C ILE A 109 -2.87 12.01 11.41
N MET A 110 -1.89 11.21 10.99
CA MET A 110 -1.71 9.85 11.53
C MET A 110 -1.58 9.88 13.06
N ARG A 111 -0.76 10.79 13.61
CA ARG A 111 -0.56 10.90 15.05
C ARG A 111 -1.83 11.33 15.80
N THR A 112 -2.58 12.31 15.25
CA THR A 112 -3.73 12.92 15.94
C THR A 112 -5.01 12.13 15.78
N THR A 113 -5.11 11.30 14.76
CA THR A 113 -6.32 10.51 14.43
C THR A 113 -6.16 9.00 14.60
N ALA A 114 -5.04 8.51 15.14
CA ALA A 114 -4.85 7.10 15.44
C ALA A 114 -5.72 6.62 16.60
N ASN A 115 -6.31 5.44 16.48
CA ASN A 115 -6.73 4.63 17.60
C ASN A 115 -5.51 4.00 18.28
N GLU A 116 -5.65 3.54 19.53
CA GLU A 116 -4.62 2.73 20.18
C GLU A 116 -4.35 1.46 19.35
N GLY A 117 -3.09 1.18 19.07
CA GLY A 117 -2.69 0.05 18.24
C GLY A 117 -2.95 0.21 16.74
N ALA A 118 -3.24 1.42 16.27
CA ALA A 118 -3.41 1.69 14.85
C ALA A 118 -2.17 1.30 14.03
N VAL A 119 -2.38 0.62 12.90
CA VAL A 119 -1.31 0.08 12.04
C VAL A 119 -0.95 1.08 10.94
N ARG A 120 0.34 1.32 10.73
CA ARG A 120 0.87 2.16 9.64
C ARG A 120 1.44 1.29 8.52
N ILE A 121 0.84 1.38 7.35
CA ILE A 121 1.23 0.66 6.13
C ILE A 121 1.65 1.71 5.10
N VAL A 122 2.91 1.67 4.69
CA VAL A 122 3.47 2.64 3.76
C VAL A 122 3.89 1.94 2.48
N ASP A 123 3.21 2.24 1.39
CA ASP A 123 3.70 2.02 0.04
C ASP A 123 4.48 3.29 -0.37
N PRO A 124 5.80 3.22 -0.52
CA PRO A 124 6.62 4.39 -0.82
C PRO A 124 6.60 4.73 -2.31
N ALA A 125 5.42 4.71 -2.95
CA ALA A 125 5.17 4.86 -4.37
C ALA A 125 5.88 6.10 -4.98
N MET A 126 7.14 5.96 -5.38
CA MET A 126 7.96 7.05 -5.91
C MET A 126 8.82 6.68 -7.12
N ALA A 127 9.01 5.40 -7.40
CA ALA A 127 9.96 4.96 -8.41
C ALA A 127 9.65 3.56 -8.92
N ASP A 128 10.04 3.26 -10.14
CA ASP A 128 10.03 1.91 -10.69
C ASP A 128 11.09 1.76 -11.80
N HIS A 129 11.50 0.51 -12.10
CA HIS A 129 12.48 0.21 -13.15
C HIS A 129 13.76 1.05 -13.09
N GLY A 130 14.24 1.37 -11.89
CA GLY A 130 15.46 2.12 -11.64
C GLY A 130 15.33 3.64 -11.73
N VAL A 131 14.11 4.19 -11.94
CA VAL A 131 13.87 5.62 -12.17
C VAL A 131 12.77 6.17 -11.26
N LEU A 132 12.95 7.39 -10.75
CA LEU A 132 11.90 8.14 -10.06
C LEU A 132 10.74 8.47 -11.00
N TYR A 133 9.53 8.49 -10.47
CA TYR A 133 8.37 8.95 -11.23
C TYR A 133 8.49 10.43 -11.62
N ALA A 134 7.83 10.81 -12.71
CA ALA A 134 7.85 12.16 -13.21
C ALA A 134 7.35 13.17 -12.14
N GLY A 135 8.12 14.22 -11.95
CA GLY A 135 7.80 15.31 -11.00
C GLY A 135 8.47 15.20 -9.65
N PHE A 136 9.13 14.08 -9.31
CA PHE A 136 9.95 13.97 -8.10
C PHE A 136 11.38 14.47 -8.35
N ALA A 137 11.94 15.19 -7.37
CA ALA A 137 13.33 15.60 -7.36
C ALA A 137 14.23 14.45 -6.87
N ASP A 138 15.52 14.49 -7.21
CA ASP A 138 16.49 13.44 -6.88
C ASP A 138 16.66 13.21 -5.36
N ASP A 139 16.35 14.20 -4.53
CA ASP A 139 16.39 14.11 -3.07
C ASP A 139 15.09 13.58 -2.42
N PHE A 140 14.05 13.38 -3.22
CA PHE A 140 12.75 12.91 -2.71
C PHE A 140 12.82 11.59 -1.91
N PRO A 141 13.64 10.59 -2.25
CA PRO A 141 13.79 9.39 -1.43
C PRO A 141 14.23 9.67 0.01
N ALA A 142 15.03 10.72 0.25
CA ALA A 142 15.41 11.14 1.59
C ALA A 142 14.21 11.72 2.38
N LYS A 143 13.27 12.38 1.71
CA LYS A 143 12.02 12.88 2.30
C LYS A 143 11.05 11.74 2.58
N MET A 144 10.91 10.79 1.65
CA MET A 144 10.08 9.61 1.83
C MET A 144 10.49 8.77 3.05
N ARG A 145 11.79 8.77 3.43
CA ARG A 145 12.26 8.13 4.67
C ARG A 145 11.55 8.65 5.91
N GLU A 146 11.15 9.93 5.96
CA GLU A 146 10.40 10.48 7.11
C GLU A 146 9.03 9.79 7.26
N LEU A 147 8.38 9.45 6.14
CA LEU A 147 7.10 8.74 6.14
C LEU A 147 7.28 7.25 6.46
N VAL A 148 8.35 6.64 5.96
CA VAL A 148 8.67 5.22 6.14
C VAL A 148 9.11 4.90 7.57
N SER A 149 9.88 5.82 8.21
CA SER A 149 10.39 5.60 9.57
C SER A 149 9.27 5.38 10.58
N GLY A 150 9.39 4.33 11.38
CA GLY A 150 8.39 3.91 12.36
C GLY A 150 7.13 3.29 11.76
N ALA A 151 7.14 2.92 10.47
CA ALA A 151 6.04 2.17 9.87
C ALA A 151 5.97 0.73 10.41
N ASP A 152 4.74 0.21 10.56
CA ASP A 152 4.55 -1.20 10.91
C ASP A 152 4.83 -2.10 9.70
N TYR A 153 4.48 -1.64 8.49
CA TYR A 153 4.72 -2.31 7.23
C TYR A 153 5.18 -1.31 6.16
N VAL A 154 6.21 -1.68 5.41
CA VAL A 154 6.61 -0.96 4.20
C VAL A 154 6.60 -1.90 3.01
N LEU A 155 6.07 -1.44 1.87
CA LEU A 155 5.82 -2.25 0.67
C LEU A 155 6.62 -1.74 -0.55
N PRO A 156 7.95 -1.60 -0.50
CA PRO A 156 8.72 -1.07 -1.61
C PRO A 156 8.91 -2.13 -2.71
N ASN A 157 9.05 -1.67 -3.96
CA ASN A 157 9.71 -2.46 -4.99
C ASN A 157 11.24 -2.39 -4.86
N LEU A 158 11.99 -3.15 -5.68
CA LEU A 158 13.47 -3.16 -5.64
C LEU A 158 14.10 -1.77 -5.87
N THR A 159 13.49 -0.96 -6.73
CA THR A 159 13.95 0.42 -6.99
C THR A 159 13.78 1.32 -5.78
N GLU A 160 12.59 1.31 -5.22
CA GLU A 160 12.24 2.10 -4.03
C GLU A 160 13.06 1.69 -2.82
N ALA A 161 13.22 0.39 -2.59
CA ALA A 161 14.04 -0.16 -1.52
C ALA A 161 15.49 0.37 -1.61
N ALA A 162 16.09 0.29 -2.80
CA ALA A 162 17.46 0.79 -3.01
C ALA A 162 17.55 2.30 -2.76
N LEU A 163 16.63 3.10 -3.32
CA LEU A 163 16.61 4.55 -3.16
C LEU A 163 16.40 4.97 -1.69
N LEU A 164 15.49 4.30 -0.98
CA LEU A 164 15.26 4.55 0.44
C LEU A 164 16.48 4.35 1.30
N VAL A 165 17.34 3.38 0.97
CA VAL A 165 18.55 3.10 1.76
C VAL A 165 19.82 3.75 1.17
N GLY A 166 19.68 4.58 0.13
CA GLY A 166 20.78 5.29 -0.50
C GLY A 166 21.69 4.40 -1.36
N GLU A 167 21.13 3.28 -1.86
CA GLU A 167 21.80 2.37 -2.77
C GLU A 167 21.39 2.64 -4.22
N LYS A 168 22.23 2.19 -5.16
CA LYS A 168 21.87 2.22 -6.58
C LYS A 168 20.87 1.10 -6.86
N PRO A 169 19.74 1.38 -7.55
CA PRO A 169 18.79 0.36 -7.98
C PRO A 169 19.44 -0.72 -8.84
N ASP A 170 19.10 -1.97 -8.55
CA ASP A 170 19.50 -3.15 -9.32
C ASP A 170 18.29 -4.05 -9.51
N MET A 171 17.78 -4.10 -10.74
CA MET A 171 16.59 -4.90 -11.09
C MET A 171 16.89 -6.40 -11.21
N ASN A 172 18.17 -6.80 -11.18
CA ASN A 172 18.63 -8.19 -11.19
C ASN A 172 19.30 -8.56 -9.86
N ALA A 173 18.84 -7.95 -8.77
CA ALA A 173 19.38 -8.19 -7.44
C ALA A 173 19.32 -9.68 -7.08
N ASP A 174 20.47 -10.25 -6.73
CA ASP A 174 20.55 -11.59 -6.17
C ASP A 174 20.00 -11.65 -4.73
N GLU A 175 19.87 -12.84 -4.18
CA GLU A 175 19.35 -13.03 -2.83
C GLU A 175 20.16 -12.25 -1.78
N LYS A 176 21.49 -12.20 -1.93
CA LYS A 176 22.37 -11.47 -1.00
C LYS A 176 22.05 -9.97 -1.02
N LYS A 177 21.80 -9.40 -2.20
CA LYS A 177 21.44 -7.99 -2.32
C LYS A 177 20.05 -7.72 -1.78
N VAL A 178 19.08 -8.62 -2.01
CA VAL A 178 17.73 -8.56 -1.43
C VAL A 178 17.78 -8.55 0.09
N LEU A 179 18.54 -9.45 0.71
CA LEU A 179 18.71 -9.50 2.16
C LEU A 179 19.37 -8.23 2.72
N LEU A 180 20.38 -7.70 2.03
CA LEU A 180 21.02 -6.43 2.42
C LEU A 180 20.06 -5.24 2.37
N LEU A 181 19.22 -5.16 1.34
CA LEU A 181 18.19 -4.10 1.24
C LEU A 181 17.19 -4.20 2.39
N ILE A 182 16.72 -5.40 2.71
CA ILE A 182 15.80 -5.65 3.82
C ILE A 182 16.43 -5.25 5.16
N GLU A 183 17.67 -5.66 5.43
CA GLU A 183 18.41 -5.27 6.65
C GLU A 183 18.48 -3.75 6.79
N LYS A 184 18.85 -3.04 5.72
CA LYS A 184 18.94 -1.58 5.72
C LYS A 184 17.57 -0.89 5.87
N LEU A 185 16.50 -1.48 5.35
CA LEU A 185 15.14 -0.97 5.56
C LEU A 185 14.70 -1.11 7.01
N HIS A 186 15.01 -2.24 7.67
CA HIS A 186 14.77 -2.38 9.11
C HIS A 186 15.57 -1.36 9.94
N ALA A 187 16.77 -0.98 9.50
CA ALA A 187 17.56 0.08 10.15
C ALA A 187 16.91 1.48 10.06
N LEU A 188 15.87 1.68 9.24
CA LEU A 188 15.03 2.87 9.20
C LEU A 188 13.87 2.83 10.22
N ASP A 189 13.93 1.95 11.23
CA ASP A 189 12.87 1.74 12.23
C ASP A 189 11.56 1.18 11.63
N VAL A 190 11.66 0.33 10.61
CA VAL A 190 10.54 -0.37 9.99
C VAL A 190 10.38 -1.75 10.63
N LYS A 191 9.15 -2.12 11.05
CA LYS A 191 8.92 -3.41 11.72
C LYS A 191 8.84 -4.58 10.74
N ASN A 192 8.12 -4.40 9.62
CA ASN A 192 7.95 -5.44 8.60
C ASN A 192 8.23 -4.87 7.21
N VAL A 193 8.96 -5.63 6.40
CA VAL A 193 9.30 -5.28 5.02
C VAL A 193 8.66 -6.27 4.07
N ILE A 194 7.90 -5.78 3.09
CA ILE A 194 7.33 -6.56 1.99
C ILE A 194 8.00 -6.06 0.70
N LEU A 195 9.15 -6.62 0.37
CA LEU A 195 9.91 -6.23 -0.81
C LEU A 195 9.33 -6.91 -2.04
N THR A 196 8.76 -6.13 -2.95
CA THR A 196 8.12 -6.63 -4.18
C THR A 196 9.07 -6.61 -5.37
N GLY A 197 8.72 -7.33 -6.43
CA GLY A 197 9.51 -7.39 -7.66
C GLY A 197 10.76 -8.26 -7.54
N VAL A 198 10.85 -9.13 -6.55
CA VAL A 198 11.97 -10.05 -6.34
C VAL A 198 11.91 -11.20 -7.33
N SER A 199 13.06 -11.55 -7.90
CA SER A 199 13.20 -12.68 -8.79
C SER A 199 14.63 -13.19 -8.78
N PHE A 200 14.81 -14.51 -8.70
CA PHE A 200 16.13 -15.14 -8.74
C PHE A 200 16.32 -15.99 -10.01
N ASP A 201 15.31 -16.03 -10.89
CA ASP A 201 15.31 -16.71 -12.16
C ASP A 201 14.46 -15.95 -13.20
N ASN A 202 14.36 -16.47 -14.43
CA ASN A 202 13.57 -15.84 -15.49
C ASN A 202 12.08 -16.27 -15.50
N GLU A 203 11.69 -17.25 -14.68
CA GLU A 203 10.38 -17.89 -14.71
C GLU A 203 9.45 -17.42 -13.59
N SER A 204 10.04 -16.94 -12.47
CA SER A 204 9.30 -16.53 -11.29
C SER A 204 9.48 -15.05 -10.98
N LEU A 205 8.45 -14.45 -10.36
CA LEU A 205 8.43 -13.09 -9.81
C LEU A 205 7.62 -13.10 -8.52
N GLY A 206 8.11 -12.42 -7.51
CA GLY A 206 7.41 -12.46 -6.23
C GLY A 206 7.88 -11.42 -5.23
N CYS A 207 7.77 -11.77 -3.97
CA CYS A 207 8.06 -10.91 -2.83
C CYS A 207 8.98 -11.60 -1.82
N ALA A 208 9.76 -10.79 -1.11
CA ALA A 208 10.44 -11.19 0.12
C ALA A 208 9.76 -10.48 1.30
N VAL A 209 9.29 -11.27 2.27
CA VAL A 209 8.56 -10.83 3.47
C VAL A 209 9.44 -10.99 4.68
N SER A 210 9.71 -9.91 5.41
CA SER A 210 10.55 -9.91 6.61
C SER A 210 9.84 -9.26 7.80
N ASP A 211 9.92 -9.92 8.96
CA ASP A 211 9.50 -9.41 10.27
C ASP A 211 10.67 -8.93 11.15
N GLY A 212 11.87 -8.78 10.55
CA GLY A 212 13.11 -8.44 11.24
C GLY A 212 13.85 -9.63 11.83
N SER A 213 13.21 -10.79 11.99
CA SER A 213 13.83 -12.02 12.52
C SER A 213 14.12 -13.04 11.41
N LYS A 214 13.29 -13.11 10.40
CA LYS A 214 13.39 -14.04 9.26
C LYS A 214 12.90 -13.39 7.99
N VAL A 215 13.36 -13.93 6.86
CA VAL A 215 12.85 -13.62 5.51
C VAL A 215 12.17 -14.85 4.94
N THR A 216 10.98 -14.67 4.40
CA THR A 216 10.21 -15.70 3.70
C THR A 216 9.89 -15.19 2.30
N TYR A 217 9.98 -16.07 1.31
CA TYR A 217 9.69 -15.71 -0.08
C TYR A 217 8.34 -16.27 -0.52
N ASP A 218 7.65 -15.51 -1.37
CA ASP A 218 6.43 -15.92 -2.07
C ASP A 218 6.60 -15.61 -3.56
N PHE A 219 6.54 -16.63 -4.41
CA PHE A 219 6.80 -16.51 -5.84
C PHE A 219 5.64 -17.05 -6.66
N ASN A 220 5.23 -16.28 -7.67
CA ASN A 220 4.31 -16.69 -8.70
C ASN A 220 5.04 -16.85 -10.03
N LYS A 221 4.41 -17.53 -10.99
CA LYS A 221 4.92 -17.59 -12.36
C LYS A 221 4.98 -16.19 -12.95
N ARG A 222 6.13 -15.83 -13.52
CA ARG A 222 6.31 -14.53 -14.19
C ARG A 222 5.37 -14.43 -15.40
N LEU A 223 4.56 -13.40 -15.43
CA LEU A 223 3.72 -13.05 -16.56
C LEU A 223 4.50 -12.12 -17.50
N SER A 224 4.33 -12.32 -18.80
CA SER A 224 5.05 -11.55 -19.84
C SER A 224 4.51 -10.12 -20.02
N ARG A 225 3.34 -9.84 -19.44
CA ARG A 225 2.67 -8.55 -19.58
C ARG A 225 2.98 -7.63 -18.41
N LEU A 226 3.43 -6.41 -18.69
CA LEU A 226 3.52 -5.32 -17.74
C LEU A 226 2.23 -4.50 -17.79
N SER A 227 1.74 -4.06 -16.63
CA SER A 227 0.53 -3.25 -16.53
C SER A 227 0.70 -2.21 -15.41
N HIS A 228 0.15 -1.01 -15.62
CA HIS A 228 0.10 0.01 -14.59
C HIS A 228 -0.88 -0.37 -13.47
N GLY A 229 -0.67 0.13 -12.26
CA GLY A 229 -1.56 -0.04 -11.11
C GLY A 229 -1.44 -1.40 -10.39
N THR A 230 -0.52 -2.28 -10.79
CA THR A 230 -0.28 -3.57 -10.11
C THR A 230 0.19 -3.39 -8.67
N GLY A 231 1.03 -2.38 -8.41
CA GLY A 231 1.48 -2.00 -7.06
C GLY A 231 0.31 -1.59 -6.17
N ASP A 232 -0.56 -0.72 -6.67
CA ASP A 232 -1.75 -0.26 -5.93
C ASP A 232 -2.74 -1.41 -5.63
N VAL A 233 -2.94 -2.33 -6.59
CA VAL A 233 -3.75 -3.54 -6.37
C VAL A 233 -3.11 -4.41 -5.29
N PHE A 234 -1.80 -4.68 -5.39
CA PHE A 234 -1.07 -5.46 -4.40
C PHE A 234 -1.18 -4.85 -3.00
N ALA A 235 -0.81 -3.59 -2.84
CA ALA A 235 -0.79 -2.91 -1.55
C ALA A 235 -2.21 -2.79 -0.93
N SER A 236 -3.23 -2.57 -1.75
CA SER A 236 -4.63 -2.50 -1.30
C SER A 236 -5.15 -3.84 -0.78
N VAL A 237 -4.90 -4.93 -1.53
CA VAL A 237 -5.30 -6.29 -1.13
C VAL A 237 -4.50 -6.76 0.08
N PHE A 238 -3.18 -6.53 0.10
CA PHE A 238 -2.32 -6.80 1.26
C PHE A 238 -2.88 -6.12 2.51
N THR A 239 -3.15 -4.82 2.43
CA THR A 239 -3.68 -4.01 3.54
C THR A 239 -5.01 -4.54 4.04
N GLY A 240 -5.95 -4.80 3.14
CA GLY A 240 -7.25 -5.38 3.49
C GLY A 240 -7.12 -6.75 4.16
N ALA A 241 -6.30 -7.63 3.60
CA ALA A 241 -6.06 -8.98 4.12
C ALA A 241 -5.41 -8.96 5.52
N LEU A 242 -4.41 -8.09 5.71
CA LEU A 242 -3.75 -7.90 7.00
C LEU A 242 -4.75 -7.45 8.08
N LEU A 243 -5.59 -6.45 7.77
CA LEU A 243 -6.59 -5.94 8.71
C LEU A 243 -7.71 -6.95 8.99
N ARG A 244 -7.91 -7.93 8.12
CA ARG A 244 -8.80 -9.09 8.33
C ARG A 244 -8.13 -10.23 9.11
N GLY A 245 -6.90 -10.01 9.61
CA GLY A 245 -6.21 -10.92 10.52
C GLY A 245 -5.32 -11.95 9.83
N LYS A 246 -5.06 -11.83 8.52
CA LYS A 246 -4.04 -12.65 7.87
C LYS A 246 -2.64 -12.24 8.34
N THR A 247 -1.74 -13.20 8.40
CA THR A 247 -0.31 -12.93 8.60
C THR A 247 0.27 -12.19 7.39
N ALA A 248 1.41 -11.53 7.54
CA ALA A 248 2.05 -10.79 6.45
C ALA A 248 2.30 -11.68 5.22
N ILE A 249 2.75 -12.92 5.40
CA ILE A 249 2.99 -13.85 4.29
C ILE A 249 1.68 -14.28 3.60
N GLU A 250 0.62 -14.57 4.35
CA GLU A 250 -0.69 -14.92 3.79
C GLU A 250 -1.33 -13.73 3.05
N ALA A 251 -1.15 -12.50 3.57
CA ALA A 251 -1.63 -11.29 2.92
C ALA A 251 -0.86 -11.02 1.63
N THR A 252 0.47 -11.25 1.63
CA THR A 252 1.34 -11.15 0.46
C THR A 252 0.93 -12.14 -0.62
N SER A 253 0.75 -13.43 -0.26
CA SER A 253 0.36 -14.47 -1.21
C SER A 253 -1.00 -14.17 -1.85
N LEU A 254 -2.01 -13.78 -1.05
CA LEU A 254 -3.31 -13.39 -1.60
C LEU A 254 -3.20 -12.17 -2.52
N ALA A 255 -2.42 -11.16 -2.13
CA ALA A 255 -2.24 -9.95 -2.95
C ALA A 255 -1.55 -10.27 -4.30
N ALA A 256 -0.51 -11.10 -4.27
CA ALA A 256 0.20 -11.53 -5.47
C ALA A 256 -0.71 -12.35 -6.41
N ASP A 257 -1.51 -13.27 -5.88
CA ASP A 257 -2.49 -14.05 -6.66
C ASP A 257 -3.55 -13.15 -7.31
N ILE A 258 -4.09 -12.18 -6.57
CA ILE A 258 -5.07 -11.22 -7.10
C ILE A 258 -4.46 -10.36 -8.21
N VAL A 259 -3.21 -9.90 -8.04
CA VAL A 259 -2.49 -9.14 -9.08
C VAL A 259 -2.30 -10.00 -10.33
N CYS A 260 -1.85 -11.24 -10.20
CA CYS A 260 -1.68 -12.17 -11.32
C CYS A 260 -3.01 -12.36 -12.06
N GLN A 261 -4.10 -12.61 -11.31
CA GLN A 261 -5.42 -12.77 -11.91
C GLN A 261 -5.89 -11.49 -12.61
N ALA A 262 -5.70 -10.32 -12.01
CA ALA A 262 -6.07 -9.04 -12.63
C ALA A 262 -5.32 -8.80 -13.95
N ILE A 263 -4.02 -9.14 -14.00
CA ILE A 263 -3.22 -9.06 -15.24
C ILE A 263 -3.79 -9.99 -16.31
N LEU A 264 -4.13 -11.24 -15.96
CA LEU A 264 -4.68 -12.24 -16.91
C LEU A 264 -6.05 -11.83 -17.45
N GLU A 265 -6.87 -11.19 -16.62
CA GLU A 265 -8.22 -10.71 -17.00
C GLU A 265 -8.20 -9.38 -17.77
N THR A 266 -7.06 -8.68 -17.81
CA THR A 266 -6.92 -7.39 -18.49
C THR A 266 -6.83 -7.59 -19.98
N GLN A 267 -7.66 -6.88 -20.75
CA GLN A 267 -7.64 -6.92 -22.22
C GLN A 267 -6.45 -6.14 -22.80
N GLU A 268 -6.04 -6.44 -24.03
CA GLU A 268 -4.87 -5.83 -24.67
C GLU A 268 -5.02 -4.31 -24.89
N ASP A 269 -6.23 -3.86 -25.16
CA ASP A 269 -6.55 -2.45 -25.37
C ASP A 269 -6.66 -1.63 -24.07
N HIS A 270 -6.68 -2.30 -22.90
CA HIS A 270 -6.71 -1.66 -21.59
C HIS A 270 -5.30 -1.28 -21.10
N TRP A 271 -4.65 -0.39 -21.86
CA TRP A 271 -3.25 0.01 -21.66
C TRP A 271 -2.99 0.87 -20.43
N TYR A 272 -4.04 1.52 -19.89
CA TYR A 272 -3.94 2.48 -18.79
C TYR A 272 -4.03 1.87 -17.39
N GLY A 273 -4.05 0.56 -17.29
CA GLY A 273 -4.00 -0.14 -15.98
C GLY A 273 -4.58 -1.55 -16.00
N VAL A 274 -4.54 -2.23 -14.87
CA VAL A 274 -5.10 -3.57 -14.71
C VAL A 274 -6.62 -3.54 -14.48
N SER A 275 -7.36 -4.50 -15.05
CA SER A 275 -8.82 -4.65 -14.83
C SER A 275 -9.10 -5.34 -13.49
N PHE A 276 -8.82 -4.66 -12.38
CA PHE A 276 -9.00 -5.22 -11.04
C PHE A 276 -10.47 -5.45 -10.67
N GLU A 277 -11.41 -4.80 -11.33
CA GLU A 277 -12.86 -4.97 -11.08
C GLU A 277 -13.30 -6.43 -11.28
N LYS A 278 -12.66 -7.14 -12.20
CA LYS A 278 -12.95 -8.55 -12.48
C LYS A 278 -12.56 -9.50 -11.35
N VAL A 279 -11.61 -9.10 -10.49
CA VAL A 279 -11.16 -9.90 -9.36
C VAL A 279 -11.88 -9.57 -8.05
N ILE A 280 -12.65 -8.48 -7.97
CA ILE A 280 -13.43 -8.10 -6.79
C ILE A 280 -14.33 -9.24 -6.29
N PRO A 281 -15.07 -9.98 -7.13
CA PRO A 281 -15.91 -11.09 -6.64
C PRO A 281 -15.11 -12.22 -5.97
N GLN A 282 -13.86 -12.46 -6.42
CA GLN A 282 -12.97 -13.44 -5.79
C GLN A 282 -12.52 -12.94 -4.42
N LEU A 283 -12.15 -11.67 -4.33
CA LEU A 283 -11.73 -11.04 -3.09
C LEU A 283 -12.85 -11.03 -2.05
N CYS A 284 -14.08 -10.65 -2.44
CA CYS A 284 -15.25 -10.72 -1.56
C CYS A 284 -15.47 -12.13 -1.01
N ARG A 285 -15.38 -13.18 -1.85
CA ARG A 285 -15.50 -14.58 -1.41
C ARG A 285 -14.42 -14.98 -0.41
N ALA A 286 -13.18 -14.50 -0.59
CA ALA A 286 -12.07 -14.81 0.31
C ALA A 286 -12.29 -14.30 1.74
N PHE A 287 -13.14 -13.29 1.92
CA PHE A 287 -13.46 -12.67 3.21
C PHE A 287 -14.92 -12.84 3.66
N ASN A 288 -15.74 -13.57 2.92
CA ASN A 288 -17.18 -13.75 3.17
C ASN A 288 -17.92 -12.40 3.28
N VAL A 289 -17.67 -11.50 2.32
CA VAL A 289 -18.27 -10.17 2.21
C VAL A 289 -19.28 -10.15 1.07
#